data_fc85a8f6fdc9d3a9e79ca3aae060c4dd
#
_entry.id   fc85a8f6fdc9d3a9e79ca3aae060c4dd
#
_cell.length_a   1.000
_cell.length_b   1.000
_cell.length_c   1.000
_cell.angle_alpha   90.00
_cell.angle_beta   90.00
_cell.angle_gamma   90.00
#
_symmetry.space_group_name_H-M   'P 1'
#
loop_
_entity.id
_entity.type
_entity.pdbx_description
1 polymer ?
#
loop_
_entity_poly.entity_id
_entity_poly.type
_entity_poly.pdbx_seq_one_letter_code
_entity_poly.pdbx_strand_id
1 'polypeptide(L)'
;MSRELKSLSVVVPGLNEAETLPLLYEKLVGALGGGEWKLEIVFVDDGSTDASARICEELHAKDPRFQFISLSRNFGHQRALTAGLDFATGQAVVAMDADLQDPPEVVLEMIARWKDGVDVVYAKRRSRQGETAFKKATAAAYYRIIRFLSGMSLPEDTGDFRLMDRVVVDNLSRLREQGRFMRGLVHWVGFRQEALLYDRHARAGGETKYPLVKMLRFAWDGITSFSTMPLRLATWCGFGTFVFAAFLIVVYAVRKLIFDDSLIPGWTALFISVIGFGGLQMFFIGLLGEYVARCFDEVKGRPLYLVRAASLKRPND
;
A
#
# COMPACT_ATOMS: atom_id res chain seq x y z
N MET A 1 20.94 -24.46 1.55
CA MET A 1 21.30 -24.68 0.13
C MET A 1 21.19 -23.36 -0.60
N SER A 2 22.22 -22.94 -1.31
CA SER A 2 22.18 -21.72 -2.15
C SER A 2 21.24 -21.97 -3.33
N ARG A 3 20.35 -20.99 -3.61
CA ARG A 3 19.42 -21.04 -4.75
C ARG A 3 20.16 -20.66 -6.03
N GLU A 4 19.86 -21.33 -7.14
CA GLU A 4 20.32 -20.94 -8.48
C GLU A 4 19.25 -20.10 -9.16
N LEU A 5 19.61 -18.91 -9.65
CA LEU A 5 18.71 -18.03 -10.38
C LEU A 5 18.75 -18.33 -11.87
N LYS A 6 17.67 -18.88 -12.42
CA LYS A 6 17.53 -19.22 -13.85
C LYS A 6 16.74 -18.17 -14.62
N SER A 7 15.82 -17.44 -13.95
CA SER A 7 15.03 -16.39 -14.58
C SER A 7 14.68 -15.27 -13.60
N LEU A 8 14.75 -14.04 -14.07
CA LEU A 8 14.45 -12.82 -13.32
C LEU A 8 13.42 -12.00 -14.08
N SER A 9 12.30 -11.66 -13.44
CA SER A 9 11.36 -10.68 -13.96
C SER A 9 11.52 -9.36 -13.21
N VAL A 10 11.49 -8.24 -13.96
CA VAL A 10 11.45 -6.89 -13.40
C VAL A 10 10.12 -6.27 -13.76
N VAL A 11 9.27 -6.03 -12.79
CA VAL A 11 7.93 -5.45 -12.94
C VAL A 11 7.97 -3.96 -12.66
N VAL A 12 7.57 -3.16 -13.63
CA VAL A 12 7.60 -1.70 -13.56
C VAL A 12 6.23 -1.14 -13.95
N PRO A 13 5.41 -0.71 -13.00
CA PRO A 13 4.18 0.04 -13.28
C PRO A 13 4.52 1.50 -13.64
N GLY A 14 3.86 2.04 -14.66
CA GLY A 14 4.04 3.44 -15.09
C GLY A 14 2.76 4.05 -15.63
N LEU A 15 2.67 5.37 -15.55
CA LEU A 15 1.58 6.17 -16.11
C LEU A 15 2.17 7.47 -16.69
N ASN A 16 2.04 7.66 -18.01
CA ASN A 16 2.60 8.79 -18.74
C ASN A 16 4.13 8.92 -18.56
N GLU A 17 4.84 7.86 -18.89
CA GLU A 17 6.28 7.72 -18.71
C GLU A 17 7.02 7.70 -20.07
N ALA A 18 6.48 8.35 -21.11
CA ALA A 18 7.05 8.35 -22.46
C ALA A 18 8.50 8.85 -22.50
N GLU A 19 8.88 9.81 -21.66
CA GLU A 19 10.22 10.37 -21.60
C GLU A 19 11.21 9.47 -20.83
N THR A 20 10.75 8.81 -19.78
CA THR A 20 11.59 8.02 -18.87
C THR A 20 11.78 6.58 -19.35
N LEU A 21 10.80 6.03 -20.06
CA LEU A 21 10.72 4.63 -20.43
C LEU A 21 11.93 4.12 -21.28
N PRO A 22 12.41 4.84 -22.32
CA PRO A 22 13.60 4.39 -23.06
C PRO A 22 14.85 4.33 -22.20
N LEU A 23 15.07 5.32 -21.34
CA LEU A 23 16.21 5.39 -20.45
C LEU A 23 16.13 4.30 -19.35
N LEU A 24 14.94 4.05 -18.83
CA LEU A 24 14.70 2.97 -17.88
C LEU A 24 15.07 1.61 -18.49
N TYR A 25 14.61 1.34 -19.71
CA TYR A 25 14.93 0.12 -20.44
C TYR A 25 16.44 -0.05 -20.59
N GLU A 26 17.16 0.98 -21.06
CA GLU A 26 18.62 0.95 -21.24
C GLU A 26 19.35 0.64 -19.94
N LYS A 27 18.96 1.30 -18.83
CA LYS A 27 19.54 1.06 -17.50
C LYS A 27 19.28 -0.36 -16.99
N LEU A 28 18.05 -0.88 -17.16
CA LEU A 28 17.71 -2.24 -16.75
C LEU A 28 18.52 -3.29 -17.54
N VAL A 29 18.60 -3.13 -18.86
CA VAL A 29 19.36 -4.04 -19.70
C VAL A 29 20.86 -3.92 -19.41
N GLY A 30 21.37 -2.70 -19.21
CA GLY A 30 22.79 -2.48 -18.86
C GLY A 30 23.18 -3.12 -17.53
N ALA A 31 22.35 -3.00 -16.51
CA ALA A 31 22.64 -3.53 -15.17
C ALA A 31 22.37 -5.05 -15.04
N LEU A 32 21.33 -5.56 -15.69
CA LEU A 32 20.82 -6.92 -15.41
C LEU A 32 20.95 -7.88 -16.61
N GLY A 33 21.20 -7.35 -17.82
CA GLY A 33 21.21 -8.14 -19.06
C GLY A 33 22.42 -9.06 -19.23
N GLY A 34 23.51 -8.84 -18.49
CA GLY A 34 24.73 -9.66 -18.52
C GLY A 34 24.74 -10.83 -17.53
N GLY A 35 23.67 -11.05 -16.78
CA GLY A 35 23.59 -12.15 -15.80
C GLY A 35 23.38 -13.52 -16.43
N GLU A 36 23.69 -14.58 -15.66
CA GLU A 36 23.49 -15.99 -16.07
C GLU A 36 22.02 -16.45 -15.95
N TRP A 37 21.08 -15.53 -16.07
CA TRP A 37 19.64 -15.77 -15.98
C TRP A 37 18.90 -15.22 -17.18
N LYS A 38 17.73 -15.74 -17.47
CA LYS A 38 16.81 -15.17 -18.46
C LYS A 38 16.15 -13.93 -17.87
N LEU A 39 16.48 -12.74 -18.41
CA LEU A 39 15.86 -11.48 -18.02
C LEU A 39 14.53 -11.30 -18.74
N GLU A 40 13.49 -10.90 -17.97
CA GLU A 40 12.19 -10.45 -18.44
C GLU A 40 11.87 -9.09 -17.80
N ILE A 41 11.57 -8.07 -18.59
CA ILE A 41 11.16 -6.75 -18.13
C ILE A 41 9.67 -6.61 -18.46
N VAL A 42 8.81 -6.50 -17.47
CA VAL A 42 7.36 -6.37 -17.61
C VAL A 42 6.94 -4.94 -17.25
N PHE A 43 6.76 -4.11 -18.26
CA PHE A 43 6.23 -2.77 -18.07
C PHE A 43 4.70 -2.80 -18.07
N VAL A 44 4.07 -2.18 -17.05
CA VAL A 44 2.61 -2.07 -16.96
C VAL A 44 2.19 -0.63 -17.16
N ASP A 45 1.64 -0.37 -18.33
CA ASP A 45 1.03 0.91 -18.68
C ASP A 45 -0.36 1.03 -18.04
N ASP A 46 -0.48 1.87 -17.01
CA ASP A 46 -1.73 2.09 -16.26
C ASP A 46 -2.70 3.04 -17.00
N GLY A 47 -2.88 2.80 -18.30
CA GLY A 47 -3.81 3.57 -19.13
C GLY A 47 -3.29 4.98 -19.46
N SER A 48 -2.04 5.08 -19.88
CA SER A 48 -1.42 6.35 -20.30
C SER A 48 -2.16 7.02 -21.44
N THR A 49 -2.08 8.34 -21.47
CA THR A 49 -2.66 9.20 -22.51
C THR A 49 -1.62 9.84 -23.42
N ASP A 50 -0.33 9.64 -23.10
CA ASP A 50 0.82 10.07 -23.88
C ASP A 50 1.32 8.98 -24.86
N ALA A 51 2.57 9.10 -25.33
CA ALA A 51 3.18 8.15 -26.25
C ALA A 51 3.67 6.84 -25.58
N SER A 52 3.47 6.63 -24.26
CA SER A 52 4.01 5.48 -23.53
C SER A 52 3.62 4.14 -24.15
N ALA A 53 2.34 3.95 -24.50
CA ALA A 53 1.87 2.70 -25.10
C ALA A 53 2.59 2.37 -26.42
N ARG A 54 2.76 3.37 -27.31
CA ARG A 54 3.50 3.22 -28.58
C ARG A 54 4.96 2.86 -28.33
N ILE A 55 5.62 3.52 -27.39
CA ILE A 55 7.02 3.23 -27.03
C ILE A 55 7.17 1.81 -26.50
N CYS A 56 6.21 1.30 -25.72
CA CYS A 56 6.18 -0.08 -25.27
C CYS A 56 6.18 -1.08 -26.44
N GLU A 57 5.34 -0.84 -27.46
CA GLU A 57 5.29 -1.67 -28.66
C GLU A 57 6.61 -1.63 -29.45
N GLU A 58 7.21 -0.45 -29.61
CA GLU A 58 8.49 -0.26 -30.28
C GLU A 58 9.65 -0.97 -29.55
N LEU A 59 9.69 -0.88 -28.20
CA LEU A 59 10.70 -1.55 -27.39
C LEU A 59 10.54 -3.07 -27.45
N HIS A 60 9.32 -3.58 -27.36
CA HIS A 60 9.03 -5.00 -27.49
C HIS A 60 9.45 -5.56 -28.85
N ALA A 61 9.19 -4.82 -29.92
CA ALA A 61 9.62 -5.20 -31.27
C ALA A 61 11.13 -5.28 -31.45
N LYS A 62 11.88 -4.44 -30.69
CA LYS A 62 13.37 -4.43 -30.71
C LYS A 62 13.98 -5.53 -29.84
N ASP A 63 13.39 -5.80 -28.69
CA ASP A 63 13.92 -6.73 -27.70
C ASP A 63 12.80 -7.56 -27.07
N PRO A 64 12.74 -8.87 -27.34
CA PRO A 64 11.70 -9.75 -26.79
C PRO A 64 11.81 -9.94 -25.27
N ARG A 65 12.86 -9.47 -24.62
CA ARG A 65 12.96 -9.45 -23.16
C ARG A 65 12.07 -8.37 -22.53
N PHE A 66 11.77 -7.30 -23.30
CA PHE A 66 10.85 -6.26 -22.90
C PHE A 66 9.43 -6.69 -23.24
N GLN A 67 8.61 -6.85 -22.21
CA GLN A 67 7.20 -7.19 -22.30
C GLN A 67 6.35 -6.03 -21.78
N PHE A 68 5.14 -5.89 -22.28
CA PHE A 68 4.24 -4.84 -21.80
C PHE A 68 2.81 -5.34 -21.59
N ILE A 69 2.10 -4.66 -20.68
CA ILE A 69 0.69 -4.85 -20.39
C ILE A 69 0.08 -3.44 -20.37
N SER A 70 -0.85 -3.16 -21.28
CA SER A 70 -1.60 -1.91 -21.26
C SER A 70 -2.96 -2.14 -20.62
N LEU A 71 -3.28 -1.42 -19.57
CA LEU A 71 -4.57 -1.49 -18.90
C LEU A 71 -5.61 -0.66 -19.65
N SER A 72 -6.90 -1.02 -19.53
CA SER A 72 -7.98 -0.36 -20.26
C SER A 72 -8.22 1.11 -19.84
N ARG A 73 -7.80 1.50 -18.66
CA ARG A 73 -7.82 2.84 -18.07
C ARG A 73 -6.85 2.92 -16.91
N ASN A 74 -6.69 4.06 -16.31
CA ASN A 74 -5.98 4.20 -15.03
C ASN A 74 -6.76 3.49 -13.90
N PHE A 75 -6.14 2.45 -13.33
CA PHE A 75 -6.61 1.69 -12.16
C PHE A 75 -5.85 2.03 -10.89
N GLY A 76 -4.73 2.76 -11.01
CA GLY A 76 -3.84 3.16 -9.93
C GLY A 76 -2.65 2.22 -9.74
N HIS A 77 -1.55 2.80 -9.26
CA HIS A 77 -0.22 2.17 -9.16
C HIS A 77 -0.24 0.76 -8.54
N GLN A 78 -0.97 0.56 -7.43
CA GLN A 78 -1.00 -0.74 -6.72
C GLN A 78 -1.68 -1.85 -7.55
N ARG A 79 -2.68 -1.49 -8.37
CA ARG A 79 -3.35 -2.43 -9.26
C ARG A 79 -2.53 -2.71 -10.52
N ALA A 80 -1.84 -1.70 -11.04
CA ALA A 80 -0.87 -1.88 -12.13
C ALA A 80 0.29 -2.78 -11.69
N LEU A 81 0.86 -2.55 -10.50
CA LEU A 81 1.87 -3.43 -9.93
C LEU A 81 1.36 -4.88 -9.79
N THR A 82 0.12 -5.05 -9.32
CA THR A 82 -0.52 -6.37 -9.24
C THR A 82 -0.62 -7.04 -10.61
N ALA A 83 -1.03 -6.29 -11.65
CA ALA A 83 -1.09 -6.83 -13.00
C ALA A 83 0.29 -7.34 -13.45
N GLY A 84 1.35 -6.56 -13.25
CA GLY A 84 2.70 -6.98 -13.59
C GLY A 84 3.14 -8.25 -12.85
N LEU A 85 2.85 -8.36 -11.55
CA LEU A 85 3.16 -9.55 -10.76
C LEU A 85 2.39 -10.79 -11.23
N ASP A 86 1.13 -10.62 -11.64
CA ASP A 86 0.29 -11.71 -12.16
C ASP A 86 0.81 -12.27 -13.49
N PHE A 87 1.49 -11.46 -14.30
CA PHE A 87 2.01 -11.86 -15.61
C PHE A 87 3.50 -12.23 -15.57
N ALA A 88 4.26 -11.78 -14.59
CA ALA A 88 5.68 -12.10 -14.45
C ALA A 88 5.93 -13.60 -14.33
N THR A 89 6.94 -14.13 -15.07
CA THR A 89 7.23 -15.57 -15.14
C THR A 89 8.51 -15.97 -14.41
N GLY A 90 9.34 -15.01 -14.02
CA GLY A 90 10.65 -15.25 -13.40
C GLY A 90 10.59 -16.00 -12.07
N GLN A 91 11.65 -16.76 -11.77
CA GLN A 91 11.85 -17.46 -10.50
C GLN A 91 12.00 -16.46 -9.34
N ALA A 92 12.64 -15.33 -9.59
CA ALA A 92 12.64 -14.16 -8.74
C ALA A 92 11.99 -12.99 -9.49
N VAL A 93 11.22 -12.17 -8.78
CA VAL A 93 10.49 -11.04 -9.35
C VAL A 93 10.85 -9.78 -8.59
N VAL A 94 11.32 -8.78 -9.31
CA VAL A 94 11.61 -7.44 -8.78
C VAL A 94 10.45 -6.52 -9.10
N ALA A 95 9.96 -5.81 -8.10
CA ALA A 95 9.04 -4.68 -8.27
C ALA A 95 9.82 -3.38 -8.09
N MET A 96 9.71 -2.42 -9.01
CA MET A 96 10.35 -1.10 -8.92
C MET A 96 9.54 -0.03 -9.63
N ASP A 97 9.75 1.23 -9.25
CA ASP A 97 9.09 2.39 -9.85
C ASP A 97 9.76 2.81 -11.19
N ALA A 98 8.98 3.43 -12.10
CA ALA A 98 9.49 3.91 -13.40
C ALA A 98 10.29 5.23 -13.31
N ASP A 99 10.35 5.89 -12.15
CA ASP A 99 10.86 7.26 -11.97
C ASP A 99 12.41 7.39 -11.92
N LEU A 100 13.13 6.31 -12.21
CA LEU A 100 14.60 6.22 -12.24
C LEU A 100 15.30 6.58 -10.91
N GLN A 101 14.57 6.66 -9.80
CA GLN A 101 15.15 6.97 -8.49
C GLN A 101 15.78 5.75 -7.82
N ASP A 102 15.30 4.57 -8.15
CA ASP A 102 15.77 3.31 -7.60
C ASP A 102 16.81 2.69 -8.54
N PRO A 103 18.11 2.57 -8.12
CA PRO A 103 19.18 2.09 -9.00
C PRO A 103 19.01 0.61 -9.33
N PRO A 104 18.98 0.21 -10.62
CA PRO A 104 18.88 -1.21 -11.01
C PRO A 104 20.02 -2.07 -10.48
N GLU A 105 21.19 -1.49 -10.23
CA GLU A 105 22.37 -2.18 -9.70
C GLU A 105 22.12 -2.80 -8.31
N VAL A 106 21.24 -2.20 -7.50
CA VAL A 106 20.85 -2.71 -6.19
C VAL A 106 20.17 -4.08 -6.29
N VAL A 107 19.57 -4.39 -7.44
CA VAL A 107 18.95 -5.71 -7.69
C VAL A 107 19.99 -6.83 -7.62
N LEU A 108 21.24 -6.59 -8.00
CA LEU A 108 22.33 -7.59 -7.91
C LEU A 108 22.60 -8.00 -6.45
N GLU A 109 22.58 -7.03 -5.53
CA GLU A 109 22.71 -7.30 -4.09
C GLU A 109 21.46 -8.02 -3.54
N MET A 110 20.26 -7.67 -4.02
CA MET A 110 19.04 -8.38 -3.67
C MET A 110 19.08 -9.85 -4.11
N ILE A 111 19.57 -10.11 -5.33
CA ILE A 111 19.76 -11.46 -5.86
C ILE A 111 20.73 -12.27 -4.98
N ALA A 112 21.83 -11.66 -4.53
CA ALA A 112 22.77 -12.33 -3.63
C ALA A 112 22.09 -12.81 -2.35
N ARG A 113 21.31 -11.93 -1.70
CA ARG A 113 20.55 -12.28 -0.49
C ARG A 113 19.46 -13.32 -0.74
N TRP A 114 18.79 -13.25 -1.89
CA TRP A 114 17.81 -14.24 -2.28
C TRP A 114 18.46 -15.63 -2.49
N LYS A 115 19.66 -15.68 -3.08
CA LYS A 115 20.45 -16.92 -3.21
C LYS A 115 20.78 -17.52 -1.84
N ASP A 116 20.97 -16.70 -0.80
CA ASP A 116 21.20 -17.11 0.59
C ASP A 116 19.91 -17.54 1.33
N GLY A 117 18.80 -17.68 0.61
CA GLY A 117 17.54 -18.22 1.13
C GLY A 117 16.59 -17.19 1.75
N VAL A 118 16.78 -15.89 1.44
CA VAL A 118 15.80 -14.84 1.79
C VAL A 118 14.72 -14.83 0.72
N ASP A 119 13.44 -14.83 1.12
CA ASP A 119 12.31 -14.92 0.19
C ASP A 119 11.88 -13.55 -0.33
N VAL A 120 12.03 -12.50 0.50
CA VAL A 120 11.74 -11.10 0.14
C VAL A 120 12.89 -10.21 0.58
N VAL A 121 13.53 -9.55 -0.37
CA VAL A 121 14.54 -8.52 -0.09
C VAL A 121 13.97 -7.16 -0.46
N TYR A 122 13.66 -6.33 0.53
CA TYR A 122 13.10 -5.00 0.31
C TYR A 122 14.14 -3.90 0.49
N ALA A 123 14.12 -2.92 -0.42
CA ALA A 123 15.01 -1.78 -0.35
C ALA A 123 14.55 -0.80 0.74
N LYS A 124 15.44 -0.50 1.68
CA LYS A 124 15.26 0.49 2.74
C LYS A 124 16.24 1.64 2.54
N ARG A 125 15.74 2.86 2.50
CA ARG A 125 16.57 4.06 2.32
C ARG A 125 17.46 4.27 3.54
N ARG A 126 18.76 4.50 3.29
CA ARG A 126 19.76 4.67 4.35
C ARG A 126 19.55 5.94 5.16
N SER A 127 19.22 7.06 4.52
CA SER A 127 18.86 8.31 5.20
C SER A 127 18.02 9.22 4.30
N ARG A 128 17.15 10.04 4.93
CA ARG A 128 16.50 11.17 4.27
C ARG A 128 17.32 12.42 4.59
N GLN A 129 18.24 12.80 3.72
CA GLN A 129 18.98 14.06 3.89
C GLN A 129 17.99 15.25 3.78
N GLY A 130 18.05 16.18 4.75
CA GLY A 130 17.30 17.44 4.73
C GLY A 130 15.95 17.46 5.44
N GLU A 131 15.55 16.41 6.18
CA GLU A 131 14.31 16.48 6.98
C GLU A 131 14.50 17.18 8.32
N THR A 132 13.60 18.15 8.61
CA THR A 132 13.55 18.85 9.90
C THR A 132 13.17 17.89 11.04
N ALA A 133 13.63 18.18 12.27
CA ALA A 133 13.30 17.39 13.46
C ALA A 133 11.79 17.24 13.67
N PHE A 134 11.00 18.27 13.34
CA PHE A 134 9.54 18.23 13.40
C PHE A 134 8.95 17.20 12.43
N LYS A 135 9.47 17.12 11.19
CA LYS A 135 8.98 16.17 10.17
C LYS A 135 9.33 14.71 10.56
N LYS A 136 10.49 14.49 11.18
CA LYS A 136 10.86 13.18 11.74
C LYS A 136 9.97 12.78 12.91
N ALA A 137 9.68 13.70 13.85
CA ALA A 137 8.81 13.43 14.98
C ALA A 137 7.36 13.11 14.56
N THR A 138 6.81 13.87 13.60
CA THR A 138 5.46 13.62 13.08
C THR A 138 5.38 12.30 12.31
N ALA A 139 6.40 11.94 11.53
CA ALA A 139 6.49 10.64 10.86
C ALA A 139 6.59 9.49 11.89
N ALA A 140 7.43 9.62 12.93
CA ALA A 140 7.53 8.61 13.97
C ALA A 140 6.23 8.43 14.77
N ALA A 141 5.53 9.53 15.08
CA ALA A 141 4.21 9.49 15.72
C ALA A 141 3.18 8.80 14.80
N TYR A 142 3.18 9.11 13.51
CA TYR A 142 2.34 8.50 12.50
C TYR A 142 2.55 6.98 12.41
N TYR A 143 3.79 6.50 12.27
CA TYR A 143 4.09 5.07 12.22
C TYR A 143 3.75 4.35 13.53
N ARG A 144 3.92 5.02 14.69
CA ARG A 144 3.52 4.45 15.99
C ARG A 144 2.01 4.29 16.09
N ILE A 145 1.24 5.27 15.64
CA ILE A 145 -0.24 5.22 15.60
C ILE A 145 -0.70 4.12 14.64
N ILE A 146 -0.14 4.05 13.43
CA ILE A 146 -0.47 2.99 12.48
C ILE A 146 -0.15 1.61 13.05
N ARG A 147 1.03 1.42 13.63
CA ARG A 147 1.41 0.15 14.26
C ARG A 147 0.44 -0.25 15.37
N PHE A 148 0.05 0.70 16.23
CA PHE A 148 -0.93 0.45 17.30
C PHE A 148 -2.31 0.12 16.74
N LEU A 149 -2.78 0.85 15.73
CA LEU A 149 -4.12 0.68 15.15
C LEU A 149 -4.22 -0.49 14.18
N SER A 150 -3.17 -0.82 13.41
CA SER A 150 -3.19 -1.93 12.45
C SER A 150 -2.69 -3.25 13.01
N GLY A 151 -1.98 -3.24 14.15
CA GLY A 151 -1.31 -4.41 14.70
C GLY A 151 -0.14 -4.93 13.85
N MET A 152 0.17 -4.28 12.71
CA MET A 152 1.25 -4.67 11.80
C MET A 152 2.49 -3.81 12.01
N SER A 153 3.64 -4.44 12.17
CA SER A 153 4.95 -3.78 12.19
C SER A 153 5.46 -3.55 10.76
N LEU A 154 4.81 -2.63 10.03
CA LEU A 154 5.28 -2.27 8.68
C LEU A 154 6.68 -1.68 8.77
N PRO A 155 7.63 -2.13 7.93
CA PRO A 155 8.95 -1.53 7.87
C PRO A 155 8.87 -0.06 7.48
N GLU A 156 9.50 0.80 8.29
CA GLU A 156 9.56 2.24 8.03
C GLU A 156 10.51 2.52 6.86
N ASP A 157 10.23 3.58 6.08
CA ASP A 157 11.08 4.06 4.97
C ASP A 157 11.29 3.08 3.80
N THR A 158 10.33 2.16 3.59
CA THR A 158 10.36 1.24 2.46
C THR A 158 9.43 1.69 1.34
N GLY A 159 9.93 1.63 0.10
CA GLY A 159 9.17 1.78 -1.14
C GLY A 159 8.53 0.47 -1.61
N ASP A 160 8.09 0.46 -2.86
CA ASP A 160 7.65 -0.78 -3.53
C ASP A 160 8.84 -1.54 -4.15
N PHE A 161 10.05 -0.95 -4.13
CA PHE A 161 11.29 -1.56 -4.63
C PHE A 161 11.71 -2.75 -3.76
N ARG A 162 11.53 -3.95 -4.32
CA ARG A 162 11.85 -5.23 -3.67
C ARG A 162 12.02 -6.35 -4.66
N LEU A 163 12.79 -7.36 -4.26
CA LEU A 163 12.85 -8.66 -4.92
C LEU A 163 12.05 -9.67 -4.11
N MET A 164 11.23 -10.47 -4.78
CA MET A 164 10.39 -11.52 -4.20
C MET A 164 10.64 -12.85 -4.89
N ASP A 165 10.71 -13.92 -4.12
CA ASP A 165 10.70 -15.29 -4.64
C ASP A 165 9.36 -15.59 -5.35
N ARG A 166 9.37 -16.50 -6.32
CA ARG A 166 8.17 -16.95 -7.03
C ARG A 166 7.08 -17.43 -6.08
N VAL A 167 7.43 -18.14 -5.03
CA VAL A 167 6.47 -18.64 -4.04
C VAL A 167 5.72 -17.49 -3.34
N VAL A 168 6.39 -16.36 -3.10
CA VAL A 168 5.77 -15.18 -2.51
C VAL A 168 4.78 -14.55 -3.49
N VAL A 169 5.20 -14.38 -4.75
CA VAL A 169 4.36 -13.80 -5.82
C VAL A 169 3.12 -14.67 -6.07
N ASP A 170 3.26 -15.98 -6.11
CA ASP A 170 2.14 -16.91 -6.29
C ASP A 170 1.13 -16.86 -5.14
N ASN A 171 1.59 -16.62 -3.90
CA ASN A 171 0.69 -16.41 -2.78
C ASN A 171 0.02 -15.02 -2.83
N LEU A 172 0.74 -13.97 -3.23
CA LEU A 172 0.18 -12.63 -3.42
C LEU A 172 -0.89 -12.60 -4.53
N SER A 173 -0.72 -13.41 -5.59
CA SER A 173 -1.69 -13.51 -6.69
C SER A 173 -3.03 -14.10 -6.26
N ARG A 174 -3.07 -14.86 -5.15
CA ARG A 174 -4.31 -15.40 -4.57
C ARG A 174 -5.08 -14.38 -3.74
N LEU A 175 -4.40 -13.34 -3.25
CA LEU A 175 -5.03 -12.27 -2.47
C LEU A 175 -5.64 -11.26 -3.45
N ARG A 176 -6.99 -11.18 -3.53
CA ARG A 176 -7.71 -10.37 -4.52
C ARG A 176 -8.53 -9.25 -3.89
N GLU A 177 -8.15 -8.81 -2.70
CA GLU A 177 -8.80 -7.70 -2.01
C GLU A 177 -8.75 -6.39 -2.82
N GLN A 178 -9.87 -5.65 -2.81
CA GLN A 178 -10.03 -4.39 -3.54
C GLN A 178 -9.22 -3.25 -2.92
N GLY A 179 -9.12 -3.22 -1.61
CA GLY A 179 -8.33 -2.27 -0.82
C GLY A 179 -6.83 -2.57 -0.83
N ARG A 180 -6.26 -2.70 -2.02
CA ARG A 180 -4.91 -3.22 -2.23
C ARG A 180 -3.82 -2.30 -1.69
N PHE A 181 -3.03 -2.80 -0.74
CA PHE A 181 -1.83 -2.16 -0.21
C PHE A 181 -0.67 -3.17 -0.22
N MET A 182 0.07 -3.19 -1.33
CA MET A 182 1.06 -4.23 -1.62
C MET A 182 2.10 -4.42 -0.52
N ARG A 183 2.56 -3.32 0.11
CA ARG A 183 3.54 -3.40 1.21
C ARG A 183 3.00 -4.17 2.42
N GLY A 184 1.72 -3.96 2.74
CA GLY A 184 1.03 -4.69 3.80
C GLY A 184 0.85 -6.15 3.44
N LEU A 185 0.43 -6.45 2.22
CA LEU A 185 0.22 -7.82 1.73
C LEU A 185 1.49 -8.64 1.73
N VAL A 186 2.61 -8.09 1.23
CA VAL A 186 3.91 -8.77 1.25
C VAL A 186 4.36 -9.06 2.68
N HIS A 187 4.09 -8.15 3.63
CA HIS A 187 4.38 -8.42 5.04
C HIS A 187 3.45 -9.49 5.63
N TRP A 188 2.17 -9.45 5.26
CA TRP A 188 1.13 -10.36 5.77
C TRP A 188 1.38 -11.82 5.37
N VAL A 189 1.92 -12.08 4.17
CA VAL A 189 2.22 -13.46 3.73
C VAL A 189 3.35 -14.14 4.55
N GLY A 190 4.14 -13.40 5.32
CA GLY A 190 4.96 -13.90 6.43
C GLY A 190 6.24 -14.68 6.05
N PHE A 191 6.67 -14.68 4.79
CA PHE A 191 7.93 -15.32 4.36
C PHE A 191 9.15 -14.61 4.96
N ARG A 192 10.34 -15.24 4.85
CA ARG A 192 11.58 -14.65 5.35
C ARG A 192 11.93 -13.37 4.59
N GLN A 193 11.88 -12.22 5.29
CA GLN A 193 12.08 -10.89 4.73
C GLN A 193 13.32 -10.23 5.30
N GLU A 194 14.10 -9.56 4.46
CA GLU A 194 15.31 -8.84 4.87
C GLU A 194 15.38 -7.47 4.21
N ALA A 195 15.84 -6.48 4.99
CA ALA A 195 16.07 -5.12 4.52
C ALA A 195 17.44 -4.99 3.86
N LEU A 196 17.50 -4.41 2.67
CA LEU A 196 18.73 -3.99 2.02
C LEU A 196 18.81 -2.46 2.07
N LEU A 197 19.82 -1.93 2.73
CA LEU A 197 20.04 -0.48 2.82
C LEU A 197 20.66 0.04 1.51
N TYR A 198 20.00 1.02 0.88
CA TYR A 198 20.47 1.63 -0.35
C TYR A 198 20.35 3.15 -0.31
N ASP A 199 21.10 3.82 -1.18
CA ASP A 199 21.02 5.26 -1.38
C ASP A 199 20.16 5.56 -2.61
N ARG A 200 19.06 6.28 -2.40
CA ARG A 200 18.12 6.65 -3.47
C ARG A 200 18.67 7.86 -4.22
N HIS A 201 18.63 7.82 -5.55
CA HIS A 201 19.00 8.96 -6.39
C HIS A 201 18.00 10.12 -6.23
N ALA A 202 18.49 11.35 -6.39
CA ALA A 202 17.63 12.51 -6.47
C ALA A 202 16.70 12.40 -7.68
N ARG A 203 15.47 12.87 -7.56
CA ARG A 203 14.49 12.86 -8.65
C ARG A 203 14.98 13.68 -9.82
N ALA A 204 14.94 13.15 -11.03
CA ALA A 204 15.38 13.83 -12.24
C ALA A 204 14.49 15.05 -12.61
N GLY A 205 13.29 15.22 -12.01
CA GLY A 205 12.38 16.36 -12.21
C GLY A 205 11.12 16.27 -11.34
N GLY A 206 10.50 17.42 -11.09
CA GLY A 206 9.19 17.57 -10.46
C GLY A 206 9.19 17.81 -8.94
N GLU A 207 8.45 18.82 -8.50
CA GLU A 207 8.20 19.12 -7.07
C GLU A 207 7.08 18.22 -6.52
N THR A 208 7.39 17.48 -5.48
CA THR A 208 6.38 16.67 -4.77
C THR A 208 5.65 17.53 -3.74
N LYS A 209 4.61 18.22 -4.13
CA LYS A 209 3.63 18.77 -3.18
C LYS A 209 2.61 17.68 -2.82
N TYR A 210 2.94 16.85 -1.83
CA TYR A 210 1.93 15.99 -1.22
C TYR A 210 1.14 16.80 -0.19
N PRO A 211 -0.09 17.22 -0.47
CA PRO A 211 -0.90 17.94 0.50
C PRO A 211 -1.22 17.04 1.69
N LEU A 212 -1.23 17.62 2.89
CA LEU A 212 -1.54 16.94 4.17
C LEU A 212 -2.81 16.09 4.09
N VAL A 213 -3.82 16.56 3.36
CA VAL A 213 -5.09 15.83 3.15
C VAL A 213 -4.89 14.50 2.45
N LYS A 214 -3.99 14.40 1.45
CA LYS A 214 -3.68 13.12 0.79
C LYS A 214 -2.97 12.16 1.73
N MET A 215 -2.07 12.66 2.59
CA MET A 215 -1.40 11.83 3.60
C MET A 215 -2.39 11.27 4.63
N LEU A 216 -3.30 12.09 5.14
CA LEU A 216 -4.34 11.66 6.08
C LEU A 216 -5.30 10.65 5.46
N ARG A 217 -5.71 10.86 4.21
CA ARG A 217 -6.54 9.90 3.47
C ARG A 217 -5.83 8.56 3.31
N PHE A 218 -4.55 8.58 2.92
CA PHE A 218 -3.75 7.37 2.76
C PHE A 218 -3.57 6.62 4.09
N ALA A 219 -3.40 7.37 5.20
CA ALA A 219 -3.36 6.80 6.54
C ALA A 219 -4.68 6.13 6.92
N TRP A 220 -5.79 6.81 6.68
CA TRP A 220 -7.13 6.29 6.96
C TRP A 220 -7.42 5.03 6.16
N ASP A 221 -7.12 5.04 4.86
CA ASP A 221 -7.27 3.88 3.99
C ASP A 221 -6.42 2.70 4.47
N GLY A 222 -5.17 2.93 4.89
CA GLY A 222 -4.31 1.90 5.46
C GLY A 222 -4.86 1.31 6.77
N ILE A 223 -5.31 2.17 7.70
CA ILE A 223 -5.85 1.73 8.99
C ILE A 223 -7.13 0.91 8.78
N THR A 224 -8.08 1.42 8.00
CA THR A 224 -9.38 0.79 7.81
C THR A 224 -9.34 -0.45 6.92
N SER A 225 -8.31 -0.61 6.08
CA SER A 225 -8.11 -1.82 5.26
C SER A 225 -7.54 -3.00 6.07
N PHE A 226 -6.70 -2.72 7.07
CA PHE A 226 -5.99 -3.78 7.80
C PHE A 226 -6.37 -3.90 9.28
N SER A 227 -7.27 -3.06 9.78
CA SER A 227 -7.61 -3.04 11.20
C SER A 227 -9.08 -2.82 11.47
N THR A 228 -9.62 -3.59 12.40
CA THR A 228 -10.93 -3.37 13.00
C THR A 228 -10.85 -2.51 14.27
N MET A 229 -9.65 -2.00 14.61
CA MET A 229 -9.43 -1.20 15.84
C MET A 229 -10.32 0.04 15.93
N PRO A 230 -10.57 0.82 14.86
CA PRO A 230 -11.50 1.95 14.93
C PRO A 230 -12.90 1.54 15.35
N LEU A 231 -13.38 0.38 14.88
CA LEU A 231 -14.69 -0.17 15.29
C LEU A 231 -14.69 -0.59 16.77
N ARG A 232 -13.62 -1.26 17.23
CA ARG A 232 -13.47 -1.65 18.64
C ARG A 232 -13.42 -0.43 19.55
N LEU A 233 -12.71 0.63 19.12
CA LEU A 233 -12.64 1.89 19.86
C LEU A 233 -14.03 2.52 19.97
N ALA A 234 -14.82 2.51 18.90
CA ALA A 234 -16.21 2.96 18.92
C ALA A 234 -17.05 2.16 19.93
N THR A 235 -16.89 0.84 19.99
CA THR A 235 -17.56 -0.05 20.96
C THR A 235 -17.17 0.30 22.40
N TRP A 236 -15.89 0.49 22.69
CA TRP A 236 -15.42 0.88 24.03
C TRP A 236 -15.89 2.27 24.43
N CYS A 237 -15.90 3.23 23.51
CA CYS A 237 -16.47 4.57 23.76
C CYS A 237 -17.96 4.48 24.07
N GLY A 238 -18.72 3.70 23.30
CA GLY A 238 -20.15 3.46 23.54
C GLY A 238 -20.40 2.81 24.91
N PHE A 239 -19.61 1.80 25.26
CA PHE A 239 -19.70 1.16 26.58
C PHE A 239 -19.36 2.12 27.73
N GLY A 240 -18.28 2.90 27.60
CA GLY A 240 -17.93 3.94 28.58
C GLY A 240 -19.01 4.99 28.76
N THR A 241 -19.65 5.43 27.69
CA THR A 241 -20.77 6.36 27.71
C THR A 241 -21.98 5.75 28.42
N PHE A 242 -22.28 4.47 28.15
CA PHE A 242 -23.36 3.74 28.84
C PHE A 242 -23.11 3.66 30.34
N VAL A 243 -21.92 3.28 30.78
CA VAL A 243 -21.54 3.20 32.20
C VAL A 243 -21.64 4.57 32.85
N PHE A 244 -21.18 5.62 32.20
CA PHE A 244 -21.26 6.99 32.69
C PHE A 244 -22.73 7.46 32.85
N ALA A 245 -23.58 7.17 31.87
CA ALA A 245 -25.01 7.48 31.95
C ALA A 245 -25.68 6.74 33.09
N ALA A 246 -25.39 5.44 33.26
CA ALA A 246 -25.90 4.65 34.38
C ALA A 246 -25.48 5.22 35.73
N PHE A 247 -24.22 5.63 35.86
CA PHE A 247 -23.71 6.30 37.06
C PHE A 247 -24.46 7.59 37.35
N LEU A 248 -24.68 8.44 36.35
CA LEU A 248 -25.45 9.68 36.53
C LEU A 248 -26.87 9.41 36.96
N ILE A 249 -27.55 8.39 36.42
CA ILE A 249 -28.91 8.00 36.82
C ILE A 249 -28.94 7.64 38.31
N VAL A 250 -27.97 6.83 38.76
CA VAL A 250 -27.86 6.44 40.18
C VAL A 250 -27.61 7.67 41.05
N VAL A 251 -26.69 8.54 40.68
CA VAL A 251 -26.42 9.78 41.43
C VAL A 251 -27.66 10.66 41.54
N TYR A 252 -28.41 10.84 40.43
CA TYR A 252 -29.65 11.61 40.44
C TYR A 252 -30.74 10.95 41.31
N ALA A 253 -30.90 9.63 41.23
CA ALA A 253 -31.86 8.89 42.06
C ALA A 253 -31.56 9.03 43.57
N VAL A 254 -30.29 8.89 43.95
CA VAL A 254 -29.84 9.04 45.35
C VAL A 254 -30.04 10.46 45.85
N ARG A 255 -29.66 11.48 45.04
CA ARG A 255 -29.90 12.89 45.41
C ARG A 255 -31.37 13.20 45.64
N LYS A 256 -32.25 12.71 44.73
CA LYS A 256 -33.70 12.91 44.88
C LYS A 256 -34.27 12.25 46.14
N LEU A 257 -33.77 11.06 46.51
CA LEU A 257 -34.19 10.34 47.68
C LEU A 257 -33.73 10.96 48.99
N ILE A 258 -32.54 11.55 49.04
CA ILE A 258 -31.91 12.04 50.29
C ILE A 258 -32.19 13.53 50.53
N PHE A 259 -32.20 14.37 49.46
CA PHE A 259 -32.21 15.82 49.63
C PHE A 259 -33.50 16.52 49.18
N ASP A 260 -34.52 15.80 48.69
CA ASP A 260 -35.79 16.33 48.19
C ASP A 260 -35.65 17.59 47.33
N ASP A 261 -34.52 17.68 46.60
CA ASP A 261 -34.12 18.84 45.82
C ASP A 261 -35.03 18.97 44.57
N SER A 262 -35.75 20.06 44.50
CA SER A 262 -36.47 20.47 43.28
C SER A 262 -35.41 20.82 42.23
N LEU A 263 -35.06 19.82 41.44
CA LEU A 263 -34.03 19.94 40.39
C LEU A 263 -34.38 21.09 39.44
N ILE A 264 -33.44 22.01 39.33
CA ILE A 264 -33.41 23.14 38.40
C ILE A 264 -33.85 22.68 37.00
N PRO A 265 -34.63 23.48 36.26
CA PRO A 265 -35.10 23.11 34.94
C PRO A 265 -33.92 22.78 34.01
N GLY A 266 -33.64 21.47 33.85
CA GLY A 266 -32.49 20.94 33.11
C GLY A 266 -32.62 21.02 31.58
N TRP A 267 -33.43 21.94 31.05
CA TRP A 267 -33.69 22.08 29.63
C TRP A 267 -32.40 22.21 28.79
N THR A 268 -31.48 23.06 29.24
CA THR A 268 -30.18 23.28 28.55
C THR A 268 -29.33 22.03 28.60
N ALA A 269 -29.26 21.34 29.76
CA ALA A 269 -28.51 20.10 29.93
C ALA A 269 -29.08 18.97 29.06
N LEU A 270 -30.42 18.88 28.98
CA LEU A 270 -31.13 17.92 28.14
C LEU A 270 -30.80 18.18 26.64
N PHE A 271 -30.88 19.44 26.22
CA PHE A 271 -30.63 19.82 24.84
C PHE A 271 -29.17 19.55 24.41
N ILE A 272 -28.17 19.90 25.24
CA ILE A 272 -26.75 19.59 25.01
C ILE A 272 -26.53 18.06 24.97
N SER A 273 -27.17 17.32 25.86
CA SER A 273 -27.03 15.86 25.89
C SER A 273 -27.61 15.22 24.63
N VAL A 274 -28.78 15.62 24.18
CA VAL A 274 -29.42 15.08 22.97
C VAL A 274 -28.57 15.39 21.72
N ILE A 275 -28.07 16.62 21.56
CA ILE A 275 -27.20 16.96 20.43
C ILE A 275 -25.88 16.23 20.52
N GLY A 276 -25.24 16.16 21.70
CA GLY A 276 -23.98 15.47 21.92
C GLY A 276 -24.07 13.97 21.60
N PHE A 277 -25.07 13.29 22.14
CA PHE A 277 -25.31 11.87 21.85
C PHE A 277 -25.72 11.64 20.40
N GLY A 278 -26.58 12.48 19.84
CA GLY A 278 -26.96 12.40 18.42
C GLY A 278 -25.77 12.55 17.50
N GLY A 279 -24.90 13.53 17.75
CA GLY A 279 -23.65 13.71 17.00
C GLY A 279 -22.70 12.50 17.11
N LEU A 280 -22.52 11.97 18.32
CA LEU A 280 -21.71 10.78 18.57
C LEU A 280 -22.27 9.54 17.87
N GLN A 281 -23.59 9.34 17.89
CA GLN A 281 -24.25 8.25 17.17
C GLN A 281 -24.05 8.36 15.67
N MET A 282 -24.23 9.55 15.09
CA MET A 282 -23.99 9.78 13.65
C MET A 282 -22.55 9.51 13.26
N PHE A 283 -21.57 9.87 14.10
CA PHE A 283 -20.16 9.55 13.87
C PHE A 283 -19.92 8.02 13.83
N PHE A 284 -20.47 7.27 14.78
CA PHE A 284 -20.30 5.82 14.80
C PHE A 284 -21.04 5.11 13.68
N ILE A 285 -22.22 5.59 13.28
CA ILE A 285 -22.94 5.10 12.10
C ILE A 285 -22.11 5.36 10.84
N GLY A 286 -21.52 6.54 10.70
CA GLY A 286 -20.61 6.85 9.59
C GLY A 286 -19.38 5.94 9.54
N LEU A 287 -18.76 5.67 10.70
CA LEU A 287 -17.65 4.73 10.81
C LEU A 287 -18.05 3.31 10.39
N LEU A 288 -19.19 2.83 10.87
CA LEU A 288 -19.76 1.53 10.47
C LEU A 288 -20.04 1.50 8.97
N GLY A 289 -20.61 2.59 8.42
CA GLY A 289 -20.88 2.75 7.00
C GLY A 289 -19.60 2.59 6.14
N GLU A 290 -18.46 3.10 6.59
CA GLU A 290 -17.17 2.92 5.91
C GLU A 290 -16.76 1.44 5.79
N TYR A 291 -16.91 0.65 6.87
CA TYR A 291 -16.61 -0.79 6.82
C TYR A 291 -17.61 -1.56 5.97
N VAL A 292 -18.90 -1.21 6.03
CA VAL A 292 -19.93 -1.81 5.18
C VAL A 292 -19.65 -1.51 3.70
N ALA A 293 -19.23 -0.28 3.36
CA ALA A 293 -18.86 0.08 2.00
C ALA A 293 -17.66 -0.75 1.50
N ARG A 294 -16.65 -0.99 2.33
CA ARG A 294 -15.53 -1.89 1.98
C ARG A 294 -15.98 -3.32 1.77
N CYS A 295 -16.80 -3.87 2.67
CA CYS A 295 -17.40 -5.19 2.47
C CYS A 295 -18.21 -5.26 1.16
N PHE A 296 -18.96 -4.22 0.83
CA PHE A 296 -19.72 -4.14 -0.40
C PHE A 296 -18.82 -4.13 -1.65
N ASP A 297 -17.69 -3.43 -1.61
CA ASP A 297 -16.74 -3.44 -2.73
C ASP A 297 -16.08 -4.81 -2.90
N GLU A 298 -15.75 -5.52 -1.81
CA GLU A 298 -15.23 -6.90 -1.87
C GLU A 298 -16.27 -7.89 -2.42
N VAL A 299 -17.53 -7.80 -1.96
CA VAL A 299 -18.62 -8.70 -2.40
C VAL A 299 -18.97 -8.52 -3.87
N LYS A 300 -18.80 -7.31 -4.45
CA LYS A 300 -18.98 -7.10 -5.88
C LYS A 300 -18.05 -7.95 -6.74
N GLY A 301 -16.91 -8.40 -6.23
CA GLY A 301 -15.96 -9.27 -6.93
C GLY A 301 -15.44 -8.71 -8.25
N ARG A 302 -15.38 -7.38 -8.41
CA ARG A 302 -14.89 -6.75 -9.64
C ARG A 302 -13.43 -7.07 -9.86
N PRO A 303 -12.97 -7.34 -11.11
CA PRO A 303 -11.56 -7.50 -11.39
C PRO A 303 -10.74 -6.30 -10.92
N LEU A 304 -9.56 -6.55 -10.35
CA LEU A 304 -8.65 -5.50 -9.88
C LEU A 304 -8.22 -4.57 -11.01
N TYR A 305 -8.07 -5.12 -12.21
CA TYR A 305 -7.70 -4.42 -13.44
C TYR A 305 -8.29 -5.12 -14.66
N LEU A 306 -8.32 -4.42 -15.79
CA LEU A 306 -8.70 -4.97 -17.09
C LEU A 306 -7.58 -4.69 -18.08
N VAL A 307 -7.11 -5.74 -18.76
CA VAL A 307 -6.07 -5.64 -19.78
C VAL A 307 -6.70 -5.23 -21.10
N ARG A 308 -6.14 -4.20 -21.74
CA ARG A 308 -6.49 -3.75 -23.09
C ARG A 308 -5.63 -4.46 -24.14
N ALA A 309 -4.33 -4.55 -23.89
CA ALA A 309 -3.35 -5.22 -24.73
C ALA A 309 -2.20 -5.76 -23.88
N ALA A 310 -1.61 -6.86 -24.29
CA ALA A 310 -0.42 -7.42 -23.65
C ALA A 310 0.42 -8.19 -24.68
N SER A 311 1.75 -8.12 -24.55
CA SER A 311 2.69 -8.88 -25.35
C SER A 311 2.93 -10.31 -24.82
N LEU A 312 2.48 -10.61 -23.60
CA LEU A 312 2.63 -11.91 -22.93
C LEU A 312 1.27 -12.44 -22.42
N LYS A 313 1.21 -13.74 -22.20
CA LYS A 313 0.05 -14.40 -21.59
C LYS A 313 0.28 -14.56 -20.08
N ARG A 314 -0.80 -14.60 -19.32
CA ARG A 314 -0.72 -15.00 -17.92
C ARG A 314 -0.21 -16.43 -17.78
N PRO A 315 0.65 -16.72 -16.80
CA PRO A 315 1.15 -18.08 -16.56
C PRO A 315 0.07 -19.12 -16.27
N ASN A 316 -1.12 -18.68 -15.84
CA ASN A 316 -2.23 -19.56 -15.41
C ASN A 316 -3.47 -19.51 -16.39
N ASP A 317 -3.37 -18.80 -17.50
CA ASP A 317 -4.32 -18.86 -18.61
C ASP A 317 -3.76 -19.84 -19.68
#